data_4671e238684e57efc2c56830f0bf6beb
#
_entry.id   4671e238684e57efc2c56830f0bf6beb
#
_cell.length_a   1.000
_cell.length_b   1.000
_cell.length_c   1.000
_cell.angle_alpha   90.00
_cell.angle_beta   90.00
_cell.angle_gamma   90.00
#
_symmetry.space_group_name_H-M   'P 1'
#
loop_
_entity.id
_entity.type
_entity.pdbx_description
1 polymer ?
#
loop_
_entity_poly.entity_id
_entity_poly.type
_entity_poly.pdbx_seq_one_letter_code
_entity_poly.pdbx_strand_id
1 'polypeptide(L)'
;TILCDGMGSNIMDRVLNKDDFLIKHRLKPITTVFPATTVAATTSMMTGLNPVETAMLGWDMYYKDIDKTITTFFHSEKEDVEHKPLLEACEYNKKHMIRKSIMEEINEKGIDTGHILFPFGPNSYSNIDDMFNKIESLCNEPGKKYIYAYDEDPDHTMHELGCDTEKVKDIIKNINKKVEELSKKLKDTIIFVVADHGHKNVENVMLKDYPDIVECLERNTSLE
;
A
#
# COMPACT_ATOMS: atom_id res chain seq x y z
N THR A 1 12.50 2.38 -1.08
CA THR A 1 11.45 2.04 -0.09
C THR A 1 10.68 0.84 -0.58
N ILE A 2 10.52 -0.18 0.29
CA ILE A 2 9.67 -1.34 0.06
C ILE A 2 8.53 -1.26 1.07
N LEU A 3 7.31 -1.11 0.59
CA LEU A 3 6.10 -1.16 1.40
C LEU A 3 5.51 -2.56 1.30
N CYS A 4 5.32 -3.21 2.46
CA CYS A 4 4.64 -4.49 2.58
C CYS A 4 3.30 -4.25 3.28
N ASP A 5 2.21 -4.39 2.52
CA ASP A 5 0.86 -4.06 2.98
C ASP A 5 0.46 -4.89 4.20
N GLY A 6 -0.12 -4.25 5.19
CA GLY A 6 -0.60 -4.89 6.41
C GLY A 6 0.48 -5.50 7.32
N MET A 7 1.78 -5.45 6.93
CA MET A 7 2.88 -6.05 7.70
C MET A 7 3.30 -5.21 8.91
N GLY A 8 2.35 -4.78 9.72
CA GLY A 8 2.59 -3.97 10.90
C GLY A 8 3.45 -4.66 11.97
N SER A 9 3.98 -3.89 12.92
CA SER A 9 4.92 -4.39 13.95
C SER A 9 4.36 -5.56 14.74
N ASN A 10 3.06 -5.59 15.03
CA ASN A 10 2.44 -6.64 15.84
C ASN A 10 2.50 -8.02 15.17
N ILE A 11 2.30 -8.11 13.84
CA ILE A 11 2.40 -9.39 13.14
C ILE A 11 3.85 -9.79 12.94
N MET A 12 4.74 -8.84 12.69
CA MET A 12 6.18 -9.12 12.64
C MET A 12 6.69 -9.73 13.94
N ASP A 13 6.29 -9.15 15.09
CA ASP A 13 6.70 -9.65 16.42
C ASP A 13 6.15 -11.04 16.76
N ARG A 14 5.04 -11.45 16.14
CA ARG A 14 4.47 -12.80 16.31
C ARG A 14 5.14 -13.85 15.43
N VAL A 15 5.65 -13.44 14.27
CA VAL A 15 6.15 -14.35 13.24
C VAL A 15 7.67 -14.46 13.23
N LEU A 16 8.35 -13.34 13.39
CA LEU A 16 9.80 -13.26 13.31
C LEU A 16 10.45 -13.35 14.70
N ASN A 17 11.62 -13.98 14.75
CA ASN A 17 12.41 -14.05 15.96
C ASN A 17 13.31 -12.83 16.11
N LYS A 18 13.82 -12.60 17.32
CA LYS A 18 14.74 -11.48 17.61
C LYS A 18 16.01 -11.47 16.75
N ASP A 19 16.39 -12.64 16.20
CA ASP A 19 17.58 -12.81 15.38
C ASP A 19 17.31 -12.64 13.88
N ASP A 20 16.05 -12.52 13.47
CA ASP A 20 15.68 -12.29 12.09
C ASP A 20 16.07 -10.89 11.61
N PHE A 21 16.39 -10.76 10.34
CA PHE A 21 17.00 -9.57 9.76
C PHE A 21 16.18 -8.30 9.98
N LEU A 22 14.90 -8.33 9.69
CA LEU A 22 14.01 -7.15 9.84
C LEU A 22 13.88 -6.74 11.31
N ILE A 23 13.83 -7.69 12.26
CA ILE A 23 13.75 -7.38 13.69
C ILE A 23 15.05 -6.74 14.19
N LYS A 24 16.21 -7.26 13.78
CA LYS A 24 17.54 -6.69 14.14
C LYS A 24 17.74 -5.27 13.62
N HIS A 25 17.16 -4.96 12.46
CA HIS A 25 17.34 -3.66 11.80
C HIS A 25 16.16 -2.72 12.01
N ARG A 26 15.16 -3.12 12.79
CA ARG A 26 14.00 -2.28 13.10
C ARG A 26 14.42 -1.08 13.95
N LEU A 27 14.12 0.13 13.48
CA LEU A 27 14.41 1.35 14.22
C LEU A 27 13.44 1.50 15.41
N LYS A 28 12.16 1.61 15.12
CA LYS A 28 11.08 1.68 16.12
C LYS A 28 9.73 1.48 15.45
N PRO A 29 8.69 1.03 16.18
CA PRO A 29 7.32 1.12 15.70
C PRO A 29 6.91 2.59 15.56
N ILE A 30 6.14 2.87 14.51
CA ILE A 30 5.47 4.15 14.30
C ILE A 30 3.98 3.87 14.08
N THR A 31 3.15 4.87 14.34
CA THR A 31 1.72 4.80 13.99
C THR A 31 1.52 5.16 12.53
N THR A 32 0.54 4.54 11.90
CA THR A 32 0.12 4.94 10.55
C THR A 32 -0.68 6.25 10.60
N VAL A 33 -1.02 6.75 9.42
CA VAL A 33 -1.93 7.88 9.25
C VAL A 33 -3.36 7.50 9.66
N PHE A 34 -4.23 8.49 9.79
CA PHE A 34 -5.67 8.26 9.97
C PHE A 34 -6.43 8.87 8.78
N PRO A 35 -7.34 8.10 8.17
CA PRO A 35 -7.72 6.70 8.42
C PRO A 35 -6.58 5.70 8.16
N ALA A 36 -6.55 4.58 8.91
CA ALA A 36 -5.54 3.54 8.80
C ALA A 36 -5.95 2.54 7.70
N THR A 37 -5.92 2.99 6.45
CA THR A 37 -6.25 2.20 5.26
C THR A 37 -5.18 2.37 4.20
N THR A 38 -4.99 1.34 3.37
CA THR A 38 -3.96 1.28 2.33
C THR A 38 -3.92 2.54 1.48
N VAL A 39 -5.09 3.00 0.98
CA VAL A 39 -5.14 4.17 0.08
C VAL A 39 -4.66 5.45 0.75
N ALA A 40 -5.09 5.70 1.98
CA ALA A 40 -4.67 6.89 2.71
C ALA A 40 -3.16 6.87 3.02
N ALA A 41 -2.67 5.72 3.49
CA ALA A 41 -1.27 5.58 3.89
C ALA A 41 -0.32 5.57 2.69
N THR A 42 -0.62 4.81 1.64
CA THR A 42 0.22 4.78 0.42
C THR A 42 0.25 6.13 -0.28
N THR A 43 -0.90 6.82 -0.38
CA THR A 43 -0.95 8.18 -0.92
C THR A 43 -0.10 9.14 -0.09
N SER A 44 -0.19 9.07 1.24
CA SER A 44 0.67 9.90 2.12
C SER A 44 2.16 9.61 1.92
N MET A 45 2.54 8.36 1.76
CA MET A 45 3.94 7.97 1.51
C MET A 45 4.43 8.44 0.13
N MET A 46 3.58 8.38 -0.88
CA MET A 46 3.92 8.80 -2.25
C MET A 46 3.99 10.31 -2.41
N THR A 47 3.21 11.06 -1.63
CA THR A 47 3.11 12.53 -1.77
C THR A 47 3.82 13.31 -0.66
N GLY A 48 4.08 12.68 0.49
CA GLY A 48 4.56 13.35 1.70
C GLY A 48 3.49 14.20 2.41
N LEU A 49 2.21 14.05 2.04
CA LEU A 49 1.09 14.82 2.57
C LEU A 49 0.21 13.94 3.49
N ASN A 50 -0.51 14.57 4.41
CA ASN A 50 -1.47 13.88 5.26
C ASN A 50 -2.77 13.57 4.50
N PRO A 51 -3.59 12.57 4.94
CA PRO A 51 -4.87 12.26 4.31
C PRO A 51 -5.84 13.44 4.22
N VAL A 52 -5.84 14.34 5.20
CA VAL A 52 -6.65 15.56 5.16
C VAL A 52 -6.25 16.52 4.03
N GLU A 53 -5.00 16.48 3.59
CA GLU A 53 -4.50 17.30 2.49
C GLU A 53 -4.71 16.64 1.13
N THR A 54 -4.62 15.30 1.08
CA THR A 54 -4.82 14.52 -0.15
C THR A 54 -6.28 14.22 -0.44
N ALA A 55 -7.13 14.25 0.59
CA ALA A 55 -8.52 13.82 0.57
C ALA A 55 -8.72 12.33 0.16
N MET A 56 -7.66 11.52 0.20
CA MET A 56 -7.72 10.08 -0.02
C MET A 56 -7.95 9.39 1.31
N LEU A 57 -9.22 9.08 1.62
CA LEU A 57 -9.65 8.72 2.97
C LEU A 57 -10.11 7.27 3.12
N GLY A 58 -10.41 6.59 2.02
CA GLY A 58 -10.96 5.23 2.07
C GLY A 58 -10.72 4.44 0.80
N TRP A 59 -10.86 3.12 0.91
CA TRP A 59 -10.78 2.20 -0.23
C TRP A 59 -11.88 2.51 -1.25
N ASP A 60 -13.13 2.60 -0.79
CA ASP A 60 -14.27 3.05 -1.58
C ASP A 60 -14.73 4.43 -1.10
N MET A 61 -14.93 5.35 -2.03
CA MET A 61 -15.41 6.70 -1.73
C MET A 61 -16.51 7.12 -2.71
N TYR A 62 -17.55 7.78 -2.18
CA TYR A 62 -18.61 8.34 -3.01
C TYR A 62 -18.17 9.69 -3.60
N TYR A 63 -18.13 9.77 -4.92
CA TYR A 63 -17.79 10.99 -5.65
C TYR A 63 -19.08 11.71 -6.08
N LYS A 64 -19.47 12.70 -5.30
CA LYS A 64 -20.75 13.38 -5.44
C LYS A 64 -20.97 13.99 -6.83
N ASP A 65 -19.93 14.57 -7.43
CA ASP A 65 -20.06 15.29 -8.72
C ASP A 65 -20.35 14.34 -9.89
N ILE A 66 -20.03 13.07 -9.75
CA ILE A 66 -20.28 12.04 -10.78
C ILE A 66 -21.30 10.99 -10.33
N ASP A 67 -21.85 11.14 -9.11
CA ASP A 67 -22.86 10.24 -8.51
C ASP A 67 -22.46 8.75 -8.53
N LYS A 68 -21.18 8.45 -8.17
CA LYS A 68 -20.64 7.10 -8.19
C LYS A 68 -19.81 6.80 -6.95
N THR A 69 -19.84 5.53 -6.50
CA THR A 69 -18.89 5.02 -5.53
C THR A 69 -17.68 4.46 -6.29
N ILE A 70 -16.51 4.97 -5.96
CA ILE A 70 -15.26 4.68 -6.64
C ILE A 70 -14.34 3.91 -5.71
N THR A 71 -13.83 2.77 -6.16
CA THR A 71 -12.68 2.10 -5.56
C THR A 71 -11.44 2.92 -5.89
N THR A 72 -11.02 3.73 -4.93
CA THR A 72 -10.08 4.84 -5.12
C THR A 72 -8.69 4.38 -5.52
N PHE A 73 -8.28 3.18 -5.07
CA PHE A 73 -6.99 2.61 -5.38
C PHE A 73 -6.80 2.30 -6.88
N PHE A 74 -7.87 1.88 -7.54
CA PHE A 74 -7.89 1.56 -8.97
C PHE A 74 -8.52 2.66 -9.83
N HIS A 75 -9.14 3.66 -9.23
CA HIS A 75 -9.94 4.68 -9.91
C HIS A 75 -11.12 4.07 -10.70
N SER A 76 -11.61 2.93 -10.29
CA SER A 76 -12.69 2.19 -10.93
C SER A 76 -14.02 2.40 -10.21
N GLU A 77 -15.13 2.16 -10.88
CA GLU A 77 -16.42 2.04 -10.21
C GLU A 77 -16.40 0.82 -9.27
N LYS A 78 -17.00 0.92 -8.09
CA LYS A 78 -16.97 -0.12 -7.04
C LYS A 78 -17.47 -1.47 -7.55
N GLU A 79 -18.49 -1.47 -8.39
CA GLU A 79 -19.10 -2.67 -8.95
C GLU A 79 -18.30 -3.28 -10.11
N ASP A 80 -17.26 -2.60 -10.61
CA ASP A 80 -16.42 -3.11 -11.68
C ASP A 80 -15.35 -4.08 -11.14
N VAL A 81 -15.64 -5.38 -11.25
CA VAL A 81 -14.75 -6.46 -10.82
C VAL A 81 -13.43 -6.56 -11.61
N GLU A 82 -13.35 -5.93 -12.78
CA GLU A 82 -12.14 -5.87 -13.59
C GLU A 82 -11.24 -4.69 -13.21
N HIS A 83 -11.71 -3.83 -12.30
CA HIS A 83 -11.02 -2.63 -11.83
C HIS A 83 -10.48 -1.74 -12.96
N LYS A 84 -11.28 -1.56 -14.00
CA LYS A 84 -10.91 -0.67 -15.11
C LYS A 84 -10.99 0.79 -14.67
N PRO A 85 -9.90 1.57 -14.84
CA PRO A 85 -9.94 2.97 -14.47
C PRO A 85 -11.03 3.74 -15.22
N LEU A 86 -11.89 4.43 -14.48
CA LEU A 86 -12.94 5.29 -15.00
C LEU A 86 -12.36 6.69 -15.26
N LEU A 87 -12.45 7.18 -16.48
CA LEU A 87 -11.89 8.49 -16.86
C LEU A 87 -12.40 9.63 -15.97
N GLU A 88 -13.71 9.65 -15.71
CA GLU A 88 -14.35 10.66 -14.85
C GLU A 88 -13.80 10.64 -13.42
N ALA A 89 -13.52 9.45 -12.86
CA ALA A 89 -12.92 9.30 -11.55
C ALA A 89 -11.45 9.78 -11.55
N CYS A 90 -10.70 9.47 -12.62
CA CYS A 90 -9.34 9.97 -12.79
C CYS A 90 -9.27 11.50 -12.88
N GLU A 91 -10.22 12.12 -13.61
CA GLU A 91 -10.32 13.58 -13.72
C GLU A 91 -10.75 14.22 -12.40
N TYR A 92 -11.73 13.64 -11.71
CA TYR A 92 -12.14 14.06 -10.38
C TYR A 92 -10.97 14.05 -9.41
N ASN A 93 -10.22 12.95 -9.35
CA ASN A 93 -9.06 12.82 -8.48
C ASN A 93 -8.00 13.89 -8.79
N LYS A 94 -7.64 14.07 -10.05
CA LYS A 94 -6.67 15.10 -10.46
C LYS A 94 -7.08 16.50 -9.98
N LYS A 95 -8.37 16.80 -10.00
CA LYS A 95 -8.90 18.10 -9.61
C LYS A 95 -8.99 18.28 -8.10
N HIS A 96 -9.40 17.24 -7.36
CA HIS A 96 -9.83 17.35 -5.97
C HIS A 96 -8.96 16.63 -4.94
N MET A 97 -8.26 15.56 -5.33
CA MET A 97 -7.63 14.66 -4.39
C MET A 97 -6.13 14.48 -4.61
N ILE A 98 -5.73 14.08 -5.81
CA ILE A 98 -4.34 13.67 -6.05
C ILE A 98 -3.41 14.86 -6.08
N ARG A 99 -2.39 14.79 -5.23
CA ARG A 99 -1.23 15.65 -5.27
C ARG A 99 -0.12 14.94 -6.05
N LYS A 100 0.79 15.74 -6.59
CA LYS A 100 1.95 15.25 -7.30
C LYS A 100 2.81 14.36 -6.39
N SER A 101 3.20 13.21 -6.88
CA SER A 101 4.05 12.30 -6.12
C SER A 101 5.50 12.78 -6.06
N ILE A 102 6.22 12.34 -5.04
CA ILE A 102 7.67 12.58 -4.89
C ILE A 102 8.44 12.07 -6.11
N MET A 103 8.01 10.93 -6.68
CA MET A 103 8.65 10.37 -7.88
C MET A 103 8.48 11.25 -9.11
N GLU A 104 7.29 11.83 -9.31
CA GLU A 104 7.04 12.79 -10.37
C GLU A 104 7.88 14.05 -10.18
N GLU A 105 8.00 14.55 -8.95
CA GLU A 105 8.86 15.71 -8.65
C GLU A 105 10.34 15.45 -8.93
N ILE A 106 10.83 14.26 -8.56
CA ILE A 106 12.23 13.86 -8.84
C ILE A 106 12.46 13.82 -10.35
N ASN A 107 11.56 13.18 -11.09
CA ASN A 107 11.69 13.02 -12.54
C ASN A 107 11.63 14.37 -13.28
N GLU A 108 10.79 15.29 -12.84
CA GLU A 108 10.71 16.63 -13.44
C GLU A 108 11.95 17.48 -13.19
N LYS A 109 12.62 17.28 -12.06
CA LYS A 109 13.90 17.99 -11.79
C LYS A 109 15.05 17.51 -12.68
N GLY A 110 14.93 16.29 -13.25
CA GLY A 110 15.88 15.76 -14.23
C GLY A 110 17.30 15.48 -13.70
N ILE A 111 17.50 15.51 -12.39
CA ILE A 111 18.80 15.24 -11.75
C ILE A 111 18.92 13.78 -11.34
N ASP A 112 17.86 13.25 -10.79
CA ASP A 112 17.71 11.88 -10.28
C ASP A 112 16.51 11.21 -10.95
N THR A 113 16.30 9.90 -10.72
CA THR A 113 15.16 9.16 -11.27
C THR A 113 14.29 8.58 -10.15
N GLY A 114 12.97 8.79 -10.27
CA GLY A 114 11.95 8.18 -9.42
C GLY A 114 11.27 7.01 -10.12
N HIS A 115 11.20 5.86 -9.45
CA HIS A 115 10.56 4.65 -9.96
C HIS A 115 9.47 4.18 -9.03
N ILE A 116 8.37 3.70 -9.61
CA ILE A 116 7.27 3.07 -8.89
C ILE A 116 7.12 1.65 -9.42
N LEU A 117 7.09 0.67 -8.51
CA LEU A 117 6.82 -0.74 -8.80
C LEU A 117 5.57 -1.17 -8.03
N PHE A 118 4.57 -1.64 -8.77
CA PHE A 118 3.30 -2.18 -8.25
C PHE A 118 3.02 -3.55 -8.87
N PRO A 119 2.13 -4.38 -8.32
CA PRO A 119 1.72 -5.63 -8.96
C PRO A 119 0.88 -5.40 -10.23
N PHE A 120 0.52 -4.15 -10.53
CA PHE A 120 -0.27 -3.74 -11.70
C PHE A 120 0.28 -2.46 -12.33
N GLY A 121 -0.24 -2.12 -13.50
CA GLY A 121 0.16 -0.91 -14.23
C GLY A 121 1.44 -1.08 -15.06
N PRO A 122 2.01 0.01 -15.61
CA PRO A 122 3.05 -0.05 -16.64
C PRO A 122 4.40 -0.61 -16.16
N ASN A 123 4.71 -0.48 -14.87
CA ASN A 123 5.94 -1.02 -14.26
C ASN A 123 5.62 -2.18 -13.32
N SER A 124 4.63 -2.99 -13.66
CA SER A 124 4.20 -4.10 -12.84
C SER A 124 5.24 -5.22 -12.73
N TYR A 125 5.16 -5.95 -11.65
CA TYR A 125 5.90 -7.17 -11.41
C TYR A 125 4.91 -8.36 -11.31
N SER A 126 5.39 -9.56 -11.61
CA SER A 126 4.54 -10.76 -11.65
C SER A 126 4.44 -11.52 -10.33
N ASN A 127 5.40 -11.33 -9.45
CA ASN A 127 5.49 -11.94 -8.12
C ASN A 127 6.60 -11.26 -7.31
N ILE A 128 6.70 -11.59 -6.03
CA ILE A 128 7.70 -10.99 -5.13
C ILE A 128 9.14 -11.18 -5.63
N ASP A 129 9.49 -12.30 -6.25
CA ASP A 129 10.84 -12.52 -6.80
C ASP A 129 11.15 -11.54 -7.93
N ASP A 130 10.19 -11.33 -8.81
CA ASP A 130 10.30 -10.36 -9.91
C ASP A 130 10.42 -8.92 -9.38
N MET A 131 9.66 -8.56 -8.34
CA MET A 131 9.79 -7.25 -7.68
C MET A 131 11.21 -7.01 -7.16
N PHE A 132 11.77 -7.96 -6.41
CA PHE A 132 13.12 -7.83 -5.87
C PHE A 132 14.18 -7.80 -6.97
N ASN A 133 14.02 -8.59 -8.04
CA ASN A 133 14.91 -8.57 -9.21
C ASN A 133 14.86 -7.22 -9.93
N LYS A 134 13.69 -6.62 -10.08
CA LYS A 134 13.55 -5.28 -10.67
C LYS A 134 14.19 -4.20 -9.80
N ILE A 135 14.02 -4.26 -8.48
CA ILE A 135 14.71 -3.35 -7.55
C ILE A 135 16.22 -3.49 -7.69
N GLU A 136 16.76 -4.71 -7.69
CA GLU A 136 18.20 -4.98 -7.86
C GLU A 136 18.70 -4.44 -9.20
N SER A 137 17.97 -4.70 -10.30
CA SER A 137 18.32 -4.19 -11.63
C SER A 137 18.39 -2.67 -11.66
N LEU A 138 17.35 -1.99 -11.17
CA LEU A 138 17.30 -0.54 -11.10
C LEU A 138 18.44 0.05 -10.25
N CYS A 139 18.76 -0.57 -9.10
CA CYS A 139 19.85 -0.13 -8.25
C CYS A 139 21.23 -0.24 -8.91
N ASN A 140 21.42 -1.19 -9.82
CA ASN A 140 22.67 -1.40 -10.56
C ASN A 140 22.83 -0.47 -11.77
N GLU A 141 21.82 0.25 -12.20
CA GLU A 141 21.94 1.27 -13.24
C GLU A 141 22.67 2.52 -12.69
N PRO A 142 23.37 3.27 -13.52
CA PRO A 142 24.06 4.49 -13.09
C PRO A 142 23.07 5.59 -12.64
N GLY A 143 23.55 6.50 -11.78
CA GLY A 143 22.78 7.65 -11.29
C GLY A 143 22.04 7.37 -9.97
N LYS A 144 21.61 8.44 -9.30
CA LYS A 144 20.83 8.35 -8.08
C LYS A 144 19.38 8.03 -8.40
N LYS A 145 18.76 7.22 -7.56
CA LYS A 145 17.37 6.78 -7.75
C LYS A 145 16.61 6.79 -6.43
N TYR A 146 15.31 7.08 -6.53
CA TYR A 146 14.35 6.75 -5.50
C TYR A 146 13.38 5.69 -6.05
N ILE A 147 13.36 4.53 -5.44
CA ILE A 147 12.50 3.41 -5.84
C ILE A 147 11.47 3.21 -4.74
N TYR A 148 10.20 3.28 -5.11
CA TYR A 148 9.05 2.92 -4.28
C TYR A 148 8.44 1.64 -4.84
N ALA A 149 8.52 0.55 -4.06
CA ALA A 149 7.94 -0.74 -4.41
C ALA A 149 6.86 -1.08 -3.38
N TYR A 150 5.69 -1.46 -3.85
CA TYR A 150 4.54 -1.85 -3.05
C TYR A 150 4.24 -3.32 -3.27
N ASP A 151 4.14 -4.10 -2.19
CA ASP A 151 3.70 -5.49 -2.19
C ASP A 151 2.38 -5.58 -1.40
N GLU A 152 1.35 -6.16 -2.03
CA GLU A 152 0.01 -6.32 -1.45
C GLU A 152 -0.04 -7.38 -0.34
N ASP A 153 0.98 -8.24 -0.26
CA ASP A 153 1.11 -9.23 0.81
C ASP A 153 1.97 -8.69 1.98
N PRO A 154 1.67 -9.11 3.20
CA PRO A 154 0.72 -10.17 3.62
C PRO A 154 -0.75 -9.77 3.76
N ASP A 155 -1.14 -8.50 3.51
CA ASP A 155 -2.50 -8.00 3.75
C ASP A 155 -3.55 -8.78 2.96
N HIS A 156 -3.36 -8.93 1.64
CA HIS A 156 -4.26 -9.69 0.78
C HIS A 156 -4.49 -11.12 1.31
N THR A 157 -3.43 -11.84 1.65
CA THR A 157 -3.54 -13.18 2.23
C THR A 157 -4.20 -13.17 3.61
N MET A 158 -3.97 -12.12 4.43
CA MET A 158 -4.62 -11.99 5.74
C MET A 158 -6.12 -11.74 5.65
N HIS A 159 -6.59 -11.01 4.65
CA HIS A 159 -8.01 -10.84 4.37
C HIS A 159 -8.70 -12.16 4.02
N GLU A 160 -8.04 -13.02 3.26
CA GLU A 160 -8.60 -14.30 2.84
C GLU A 160 -8.58 -15.38 3.94
N LEU A 161 -7.47 -15.48 4.67
CA LEU A 161 -7.16 -16.61 5.53
C LEU A 161 -7.06 -16.25 7.01
N GLY A 162 -7.05 -14.96 7.36
CA GLY A 162 -6.75 -14.48 8.72
C GLY A 162 -5.25 -14.39 9.01
N CYS A 163 -4.92 -13.66 10.08
CA CYS A 163 -3.54 -13.27 10.40
C CYS A 163 -2.64 -14.41 10.90
N ASP A 164 -3.21 -15.52 11.39
CA ASP A 164 -2.45 -16.52 12.16
C ASP A 164 -2.12 -17.79 11.38
N THR A 165 -2.33 -17.80 10.07
CA THR A 165 -2.09 -18.97 9.21
C THR A 165 -0.61 -19.18 8.90
N GLU A 166 -0.22 -20.42 8.62
CA GLU A 166 1.16 -20.74 8.21
C GLU A 166 1.52 -20.03 6.90
N LYS A 167 0.56 -19.88 5.97
CA LYS A 167 0.79 -19.16 4.71
C LYS A 167 1.24 -17.71 4.96
N VAL A 168 0.57 -16.98 5.86
CA VAL A 168 0.95 -15.62 6.24
C VAL A 168 2.34 -15.59 6.87
N LYS A 169 2.64 -16.54 7.77
CA LYS A 169 3.96 -16.65 8.39
C LYS A 169 5.07 -16.90 7.36
N ASP A 170 4.81 -17.76 6.38
CA ASP A 170 5.77 -18.06 5.32
C ASP A 170 6.02 -16.85 4.41
N ILE A 171 4.99 -16.07 4.09
CA ILE A 171 5.13 -14.81 3.35
C ILE A 171 6.05 -13.84 4.10
N ILE A 172 5.78 -13.59 5.38
CA ILE A 172 6.57 -12.66 6.18
C ILE A 172 8.04 -13.13 6.32
N LYS A 173 8.27 -14.41 6.54
CA LYS A 173 9.62 -15.00 6.57
C LYS A 173 10.33 -14.87 5.22
N ASN A 174 9.60 -15.06 4.12
CA ASN A 174 10.15 -14.88 2.78
C ASN A 174 10.55 -13.43 2.51
N ILE A 175 9.70 -12.46 2.87
CA ILE A 175 10.02 -11.03 2.78
C ILE A 175 11.29 -10.74 3.60
N ASN A 176 11.35 -11.19 4.84
CA ASN A 176 12.53 -11.02 5.70
C ASN A 176 13.81 -11.53 5.02
N LYS A 177 13.78 -12.74 4.47
CA LYS A 177 14.90 -13.36 3.76
C LYS A 177 15.31 -12.55 2.52
N LYS A 178 14.34 -12.14 1.69
CA LYS A 178 14.61 -11.39 0.46
C LYS A 178 15.20 -10.02 0.74
N VAL A 179 14.73 -9.31 1.76
CA VAL A 179 15.32 -8.02 2.16
C VAL A 179 16.76 -8.22 2.63
N GLU A 180 17.02 -9.26 3.41
CA GLU A 180 18.40 -9.62 3.84
C GLU A 180 19.30 -9.92 2.63
N GLU A 181 18.85 -10.74 1.69
CA GLU A 181 19.59 -11.09 0.46
C GLU A 181 19.88 -9.84 -0.38
N LEU A 182 18.87 -9.00 -0.59
CA LEU A 182 19.01 -7.74 -1.34
C LEU A 182 20.02 -6.81 -0.67
N SER A 183 19.97 -6.67 0.66
CA SER A 183 20.88 -5.81 1.41
C SER A 183 22.34 -6.22 1.28
N LYS A 184 22.63 -7.51 1.09
CA LYS A 184 23.99 -8.03 0.88
C LYS A 184 24.51 -7.78 -0.53
N LYS A 185 23.63 -7.65 -1.51
CA LYS A 185 23.97 -7.44 -2.93
C LYS A 185 24.18 -5.96 -3.28
N LEU A 186 23.38 -5.08 -2.68
CA LEU A 186 23.40 -3.65 -3.02
C LEU A 186 24.52 -2.92 -2.30
N LYS A 187 25.10 -1.95 -3.01
CA LYS A 187 26.09 -1.00 -2.48
C LYS A 187 25.55 0.42 -2.61
N ASP A 188 26.00 1.31 -1.75
CA ASP A 188 25.61 2.73 -1.77
C ASP A 188 24.09 2.95 -1.82
N THR A 189 23.35 2.06 -1.14
CA THR A 189 21.89 2.02 -1.17
C THR A 189 21.34 1.98 0.25
N ILE A 190 20.31 2.79 0.51
CA ILE A 190 19.52 2.72 1.76
C ILE A 190 18.22 2.02 1.44
N ILE A 191 17.90 0.95 2.18
CA ILE A 191 16.66 0.20 2.07
C ILE A 191 15.78 0.56 3.26
N PHE A 192 14.60 1.11 3.00
CA PHE A 192 13.52 1.25 3.98
C PHE A 192 12.48 0.16 3.71
N VAL A 193 12.14 -0.61 4.75
CA VAL A 193 11.00 -1.51 4.74
C VAL A 193 9.96 -0.94 5.69
N VAL A 194 8.74 -0.80 5.22
CA VAL A 194 7.66 -0.15 5.97
C VAL A 194 6.34 -0.85 5.69
N ALA A 195 5.45 -0.88 6.67
CA ALA A 195 4.05 -1.22 6.49
C ALA A 195 3.21 0.07 6.51
N ASP A 196 2.15 0.09 5.75
CA ASP A 196 1.18 1.17 5.72
C ASP A 196 0.24 1.13 6.92
N HIS A 197 -0.16 -0.07 7.35
CA HIS A 197 -0.95 -0.32 8.55
C HIS A 197 -0.64 -1.70 9.16
N GLY A 198 -1.39 -2.10 10.17
CA GLY A 198 -1.41 -3.47 10.70
C GLY A 198 -2.74 -4.14 10.38
N HIS A 199 -2.82 -5.45 10.66
CA HIS A 199 -4.00 -6.26 10.48
C HIS A 199 -4.31 -7.06 11.75
N LYS A 200 -5.58 -7.30 12.02
CA LYS A 200 -6.04 -8.03 13.21
C LYS A 200 -7.29 -8.84 12.88
N ASN A 201 -7.33 -10.09 13.35
CA ASN A 201 -8.57 -10.87 13.32
C ASN A 201 -9.64 -10.20 14.20
N VAL A 202 -10.83 -10.07 13.67
CA VAL A 202 -12.00 -9.50 14.35
C VAL A 202 -13.22 -10.39 14.12
N GLU A 203 -14.22 -10.28 14.98
CA GLU A 203 -15.53 -10.86 14.73
C GLU A 203 -16.28 -9.97 13.73
N ASN A 204 -16.89 -10.58 12.73
CA ASN A 204 -17.66 -9.85 11.74
C ASN A 204 -19.00 -9.39 12.34
N VAL A 205 -19.25 -8.09 12.24
CA VAL A 205 -20.53 -7.48 12.57
C VAL A 205 -21.13 -6.92 11.28
N MET A 206 -22.26 -7.45 10.88
CA MET A 206 -22.94 -7.02 9.65
C MET A 206 -23.90 -5.87 9.97
N LEU A 207 -23.69 -4.70 9.37
CA LEU A 207 -24.56 -3.52 9.57
C LEU A 207 -26.04 -3.82 9.28
N LYS A 208 -26.36 -4.69 8.31
CA LYS A 208 -27.72 -5.13 8.01
C LYS A 208 -28.46 -5.76 9.19
N ASP A 209 -27.73 -6.25 10.19
CA ASP A 209 -28.29 -6.84 11.39
C ASP A 209 -28.71 -5.79 12.43
N TYR A 210 -28.47 -4.50 12.13
CA TYR A 210 -28.77 -3.33 12.97
C TYR A 210 -29.65 -2.33 12.21
N PRO A 211 -30.96 -2.58 12.07
CA PRO A 211 -31.87 -1.74 11.27
C PRO A 211 -31.83 -0.26 11.66
N ASP A 212 -31.77 0.03 12.94
CA ASP A 212 -31.74 1.40 13.47
C ASP A 212 -30.50 2.17 12.97
N ILE A 213 -29.37 1.48 12.78
CA ILE A 213 -28.15 2.09 12.20
C ILE A 213 -28.33 2.24 10.70
N VAL A 214 -28.87 1.23 10.02
CA VAL A 214 -29.09 1.26 8.56
C VAL A 214 -30.02 2.40 8.17
N GLU A 215 -31.06 2.69 8.98
CA GLU A 215 -31.97 3.82 8.75
C GLU A 215 -31.28 5.19 8.83
N CYS A 216 -30.17 5.29 9.56
CA CYS A 216 -29.38 6.52 9.69
C CYS A 216 -28.39 6.73 8.54
N LEU A 217 -28.17 5.74 7.67
CA LEU A 217 -27.23 5.83 6.56
C LEU A 217 -27.84 6.59 5.38
N GLU A 218 -27.10 7.55 4.87
CA GLU A 218 -27.46 8.19 3.59
C GLU A 218 -27.27 7.21 2.43
N ARG A 219 -28.12 7.33 1.42
CA ARG A 219 -27.94 6.57 0.17
C ARG A 219 -26.66 7.02 -0.52
N ASN A 220 -26.00 6.08 -1.16
CA ASN A 220 -24.78 6.30 -1.95
C ASN A 220 -23.57 6.79 -1.15
N THR A 221 -23.54 6.59 0.18
CA THR A 221 -22.31 6.78 0.94
C THR A 221 -21.46 5.50 0.91
N SER A 222 -20.13 5.64 0.94
CA SER A 222 -19.25 4.52 1.17
C SER A 222 -19.51 3.95 2.56
N LEU A 223 -19.71 2.65 2.64
CA LEU A 223 -19.94 1.92 3.88
C LEU A 223 -18.65 1.17 4.25
N GLU A 224 -17.55 1.86 4.46
CA GLU A 224 -16.36 1.28 5.05
C GLU A 224 -16.36 1.36 6.57
#